data_1db1c6335674a66becd0068b59c3c4fc
#
_entry.id   1db1c6335674a66becd0068b59c3c4fc
#
_cell.length_a   1.000
_cell.length_b   1.000
_cell.length_c   1.000
_cell.angle_alpha   90.00
_cell.angle_beta   90.00
_cell.angle_gamma   90.00
#
_symmetry.space_group_name_H-M   'P 1'
#
loop_
_entity.id
_entity.type
_entity.pdbx_description
1 polymer ?
#
loop_
_entity_poly.entity_id
_entity_poly.type
_entity_poly.pdbx_seq_one_letter_code
_entity_poly.pdbx_strand_id
1 'polypeptide(L)'
;MPASEPTRRVELFGGAVSASFPTRYHDVSDFRPVPDNQEAWTDASADESVIVEIVERVERDPMTGDGPSDEEGAAAWFWRDLADVNDASVSSGASELVGVTKLAREDDVPVGVRASTSITNSTEDVDARNDVSVSVARGTQRVAKGRDGKQAANWV
;
A
#
# COMPACT_ATOMS: atom_id res chain seq x y z
N MET A 1 13.49 25.84 8.20
CA MET A 1 13.15 24.63 7.46
C MET A 1 13.43 23.46 8.38
N PRO A 2 12.47 22.60 8.72
CA PRO A 2 12.80 21.37 9.41
C PRO A 2 13.73 20.55 8.51
N ALA A 3 14.77 19.97 9.11
CA ALA A 3 15.68 19.08 8.41
C ALA A 3 14.88 17.90 7.84
N SER A 4 15.13 17.54 6.59
CA SER A 4 14.51 16.35 6.00
C SER A 4 14.95 15.13 6.79
N GLU A 5 14.00 14.27 7.14
CA GLU A 5 14.28 13.04 7.84
C GLU A 5 15.22 12.15 7.00
N PRO A 6 16.26 11.54 7.61
CA PRO A 6 17.15 10.65 6.89
C PRO A 6 16.42 9.40 6.42
N THR A 7 16.63 9.03 5.16
CA THR A 7 16.05 7.84 4.55
C THR A 7 17.13 6.86 4.13
N ARG A 8 16.78 5.57 4.05
CA ARG A 8 17.60 4.52 3.46
C ARG A 8 16.83 3.81 2.35
N ARG A 9 17.53 3.42 1.30
CA ARG A 9 16.98 2.53 0.27
C ARG A 9 16.96 1.10 0.80
N VAL A 10 15.86 0.41 0.58
CA VAL A 10 15.67 -1.00 0.90
C VAL A 10 15.24 -1.76 -0.34
N GLU A 11 15.63 -3.01 -0.42
CA GLU A 11 15.21 -3.94 -1.45
C GLU A 11 14.07 -4.80 -0.87
N LEU A 12 12.98 -4.89 -1.61
CA LEU A 12 11.78 -5.63 -1.27
C LEU A 12 11.64 -6.82 -2.22
N PHE A 13 11.04 -7.90 -1.74
CA PHE A 13 10.79 -9.11 -2.53
C PHE A 13 12.06 -9.62 -3.24
N GLY A 14 13.15 -9.72 -2.47
CA GLY A 14 14.43 -10.18 -3.01
C GLY A 14 15.07 -9.25 -4.05
N GLY A 15 14.75 -7.97 -4.03
CA GLY A 15 15.28 -6.97 -4.95
C GLY A 15 14.41 -6.72 -6.19
N ALA A 16 13.24 -7.37 -6.30
CA ALA A 16 12.30 -7.11 -7.40
C ALA A 16 11.72 -5.69 -7.36
N VAL A 17 11.58 -5.13 -6.17
CA VAL A 17 11.13 -3.76 -5.92
C VAL A 17 12.12 -3.08 -4.99
N SER A 18 12.29 -1.76 -5.11
CA SER A 18 13.04 -0.98 -4.13
C SER A 18 12.24 0.21 -3.64
N ALA A 19 12.36 0.51 -2.36
CA ALA A 19 11.73 1.67 -1.74
C ALA A 19 12.74 2.46 -0.90
N SER A 20 12.39 3.71 -0.56
CA SER A 20 13.17 4.50 0.40
C SER A 20 12.30 4.73 1.62
N PHE A 21 12.75 4.22 2.76
CA PHE A 21 12.07 4.41 4.03
C PHE A 21 12.89 5.30 4.98
N PRO A 22 12.25 6.05 5.87
CA PRO A 22 12.93 6.67 6.98
C PRO A 22 13.76 5.66 7.75
N THR A 23 14.94 6.05 8.21
CA THR A 23 15.88 5.13 8.89
C THR A 23 15.35 4.58 10.22
N ARG A 24 14.30 5.20 10.78
CA ARG A 24 13.61 4.76 11.99
C ARG A 24 12.71 3.53 11.81
N TYR A 25 12.38 3.16 10.55
CA TYR A 25 11.59 1.96 10.28
C TYR A 25 12.46 0.71 10.32
N HIS A 26 11.95 -0.33 10.95
CA HIS A 26 12.56 -1.65 11.09
C HIS A 26 11.76 -2.69 10.35
N ASP A 27 12.46 -3.66 9.77
CA ASP A 27 11.84 -4.79 9.12
C ASP A 27 11.16 -5.68 10.16
N VAL A 28 9.88 -5.98 9.92
CA VAL A 28 9.08 -6.83 10.82
C VAL A 28 9.52 -8.29 10.71
N SER A 29 10.08 -8.71 9.59
CA SER A 29 10.57 -10.08 9.38
C SER A 29 11.71 -10.46 10.34
N ASP A 30 12.45 -9.48 10.85
CA ASP A 30 13.46 -9.68 11.89
C ASP A 30 12.87 -10.17 13.23
N PHE A 31 11.58 -9.99 13.45
CA PHE A 31 10.92 -10.25 14.74
C PHE A 31 9.83 -11.32 14.67
N ARG A 32 9.20 -11.49 13.53
CA ARG A 32 8.14 -12.47 13.31
C ARG A 32 8.01 -12.85 11.83
N PRO A 33 7.49 -14.05 11.51
CA PRO A 33 7.19 -14.40 10.13
C PRO A 33 6.22 -13.40 9.49
N VAL A 34 6.51 -13.04 8.25
CA VAL A 34 5.67 -12.24 7.36
C VAL A 34 5.36 -13.12 6.14
N PRO A 35 4.14 -13.08 5.58
CA PRO A 35 3.80 -13.83 4.37
C PRO A 35 4.72 -13.47 3.20
N ASP A 36 5.00 -14.44 2.31
CA ASP A 36 5.94 -14.26 1.19
C ASP A 36 5.53 -13.17 0.19
N ASN A 37 4.24 -12.83 0.15
CA ASN A 37 3.71 -11.76 -0.68
C ASN A 37 3.64 -10.40 0.02
N GLN A 38 4.18 -10.30 1.25
CA GLN A 38 4.18 -9.08 2.04
C GLN A 38 5.59 -8.69 2.46
N GLU A 39 5.79 -7.37 2.56
CA GLU A 39 6.90 -6.75 3.27
C GLU A 39 6.32 -5.77 4.29
N ALA A 40 6.72 -5.85 5.52
CA ALA A 40 6.18 -5.02 6.59
C ALA A 40 7.30 -4.31 7.35
N TRP A 41 7.14 -3.01 7.50
CA TRP A 41 8.12 -2.12 8.15
C TRP A 41 7.42 -1.29 9.20
N THR A 42 8.02 -1.09 10.35
CA THR A 42 7.39 -0.41 11.48
C THR A 42 8.34 0.53 12.21
N ASP A 43 7.80 1.65 12.67
CA ASP A 43 8.36 2.45 13.74
C ASP A 43 7.48 2.33 14.98
N ALA A 44 7.93 1.54 15.94
CA ALA A 44 7.22 1.30 17.18
C ALA A 44 7.13 2.57 18.07
N SER A 45 8.01 3.55 17.88
CA SER A 45 8.01 4.78 18.68
C SER A 45 6.92 5.76 18.26
N ALA A 46 6.55 5.75 16.98
CA ALA A 46 5.51 6.61 16.40
C ALA A 46 4.19 5.86 16.14
N ASP A 47 4.15 4.55 16.43
CA ASP A 47 3.00 3.68 16.08
C ASP A 47 2.64 3.75 14.59
N GLU A 48 3.67 3.76 13.75
CA GLU A 48 3.55 3.85 12.30
C GLU A 48 4.03 2.55 11.64
N SER A 49 3.39 2.17 10.53
CA SER A 49 3.83 1.04 9.73
C SER A 49 3.62 1.30 8.24
N VAL A 50 4.45 0.63 7.44
CA VAL A 50 4.29 0.52 5.99
C VAL A 50 4.22 -0.96 5.66
N ILE A 51 3.17 -1.35 4.95
CA ILE A 51 3.01 -2.71 4.44
C ILE A 51 2.98 -2.61 2.92
N VAL A 52 3.81 -3.42 2.28
CA VAL A 52 3.82 -3.58 0.81
C VAL A 52 3.36 -4.99 0.51
N GLU A 53 2.35 -5.12 -0.32
CA GLU A 53 1.79 -6.41 -0.70
C GLU A 53 1.75 -6.56 -2.21
N ILE A 54 2.04 -7.78 -2.67
CA ILE A 54 1.78 -8.19 -4.04
C ILE A 54 0.50 -9.01 -4.01
N VAL A 55 -0.53 -8.49 -4.65
CA VAL A 55 -1.84 -9.14 -4.71
C VAL A 55 -2.29 -9.27 -6.16
N GLU A 56 -3.17 -10.24 -6.41
CA GLU A 56 -3.79 -10.39 -7.70
C GLU A 56 -4.67 -9.18 -8.01
N ARG A 57 -4.63 -8.72 -9.25
CA ARG A 57 -5.49 -7.63 -9.70
C ARG A 57 -6.95 -8.07 -9.67
N VAL A 58 -7.77 -7.31 -9.00
CA VAL A 58 -9.22 -7.51 -9.02
C VAL A 58 -9.78 -6.96 -10.32
N GLU A 59 -10.40 -7.80 -11.10
CA GLU A 59 -11.08 -7.44 -12.34
C GLU A 59 -12.59 -7.35 -12.12
N ARG A 60 -13.22 -6.52 -12.94
CA ARG A 60 -14.68 -6.43 -12.94
C ARG A 60 -15.29 -7.72 -13.52
N ASP A 61 -16.22 -8.32 -12.81
CA ASP A 61 -16.97 -9.46 -13.31
C ASP A 61 -17.88 -8.99 -14.48
N PRO A 62 -17.69 -9.52 -15.68
CA PRO A 62 -18.47 -9.12 -16.84
C PRO A 62 -19.93 -9.54 -16.76
N MET A 63 -20.29 -10.51 -15.90
CA MET A 63 -21.66 -11.01 -15.77
C MET A 63 -22.45 -10.26 -14.70
N THR A 64 -21.84 -9.98 -13.57
CA THR A 64 -22.50 -9.28 -12.45
C THR A 64 -22.25 -7.80 -12.45
N GLY A 65 -21.16 -7.38 -13.07
CA GLY A 65 -20.70 -6.00 -13.03
C GLY A 65 -19.99 -5.66 -11.72
N ASP A 66 -19.77 -6.64 -10.84
CA ASP A 66 -19.05 -6.46 -9.59
C ASP A 66 -17.56 -6.25 -9.82
N GLY A 67 -16.92 -5.52 -8.93
CA GLY A 67 -15.52 -5.19 -9.03
C GLY A 67 -15.25 -3.78 -9.58
N PRO A 68 -13.97 -3.37 -9.60
CA PRO A 68 -13.57 -2.03 -10.02
C PRO A 68 -13.71 -1.85 -11.54
N SER A 69 -14.09 -0.65 -11.95
CA SER A 69 -14.21 -0.29 -13.37
C SER A 69 -12.88 0.22 -13.97
N ASP A 70 -12.00 0.73 -13.12
CA ASP A 70 -10.73 1.36 -13.47
C ASP A 70 -9.74 1.31 -12.29
N GLU A 71 -8.59 1.94 -12.43
CA GLU A 71 -7.53 1.91 -11.40
C GLU A 71 -7.92 2.68 -10.13
N GLU A 72 -8.68 3.76 -10.24
CA GLU A 72 -9.20 4.49 -9.09
C GLU A 72 -10.27 3.67 -8.37
N GLY A 73 -11.12 3.00 -9.12
CA GLY A 73 -12.08 2.03 -8.59
C GLY A 73 -11.39 0.86 -7.89
N ALA A 74 -10.26 0.38 -8.42
CA ALA A 74 -9.46 -0.66 -7.77
C ALA A 74 -8.91 -0.20 -6.43
N ALA A 75 -8.36 1.01 -6.35
CA ALA A 75 -7.87 1.56 -5.08
C ALA A 75 -9.00 1.73 -4.04
N ALA A 76 -10.17 2.17 -4.47
CA ALA A 76 -11.35 2.26 -3.60
C ALA A 76 -11.88 0.88 -3.18
N TRP A 77 -11.74 -0.12 -4.05
CA TRP A 77 -12.14 -1.48 -3.76
C TRP A 77 -11.22 -2.09 -2.68
N PHE A 78 -9.90 -2.00 -2.85
CA PHE A 78 -8.94 -2.48 -1.86
C PHE A 78 -9.07 -1.74 -0.52
N TRP A 79 -9.40 -0.46 -0.52
CA TRP A 79 -9.69 0.28 0.71
C TRP A 79 -10.86 -0.35 1.50
N ARG A 80 -11.94 -0.75 0.80
CA ARG A 80 -13.10 -1.39 1.44
C ARG A 80 -12.78 -2.79 1.91
N ASP A 81 -12.06 -3.56 1.09
CA ASP A 81 -11.61 -4.90 1.45
C ASP A 81 -10.76 -4.87 2.72
N LEU A 82 -9.80 -3.95 2.80
CA LEU A 82 -9.00 -3.74 4.00
C LEU A 82 -9.86 -3.31 5.21
N ALA A 83 -10.87 -2.49 5.00
CA ALA A 83 -11.79 -2.08 6.04
C ALA A 83 -12.60 -3.27 6.58
N ASP A 84 -13.03 -4.17 5.71
CA ASP A 84 -13.78 -5.36 6.10
C ASP A 84 -12.87 -6.35 6.87
N VAL A 85 -11.64 -6.56 6.42
CA VAL A 85 -10.64 -7.40 7.12
C VAL A 85 -10.33 -6.85 8.52
N ASN A 86 -10.35 -5.53 8.68
CA ASN A 86 -10.10 -4.85 9.96
C ASN A 86 -11.35 -4.70 10.85
N ASP A 87 -12.48 -5.31 10.52
CA ASP A 87 -13.77 -5.10 11.17
C ASP A 87 -14.18 -3.61 11.25
N ALA A 88 -13.72 -2.81 10.31
CA ALA A 88 -13.92 -1.37 10.22
C ALA A 88 -14.76 -1.00 8.99
N SER A 89 -15.84 -1.71 8.74
CA SER A 89 -16.64 -1.52 7.53
C SER A 89 -17.23 -0.10 7.42
N VAL A 90 -17.39 0.37 6.19
CA VAL A 90 -18.02 1.66 5.90
C VAL A 90 -19.46 1.72 6.44
N SER A 91 -20.19 0.61 6.38
CA SER A 91 -21.57 0.51 6.87
C SER A 91 -21.69 0.70 8.38
N SER A 92 -20.66 0.41 9.14
CA SER A 92 -20.60 0.63 10.59
C SER A 92 -20.19 2.07 10.97
N GLY A 93 -19.80 2.88 9.99
CA GLY A 93 -19.20 4.20 10.24
C GLY A 93 -17.80 4.16 10.83
N ALA A 94 -17.14 2.99 10.80
CA ALA A 94 -15.78 2.82 11.30
C ALA A 94 -14.71 3.07 10.23
N SER A 95 -15.09 3.26 8.98
CA SER A 95 -14.19 3.60 7.87
C SER A 95 -14.75 4.74 7.06
N GLU A 96 -13.89 5.69 6.71
CA GLU A 96 -14.20 6.81 5.84
C GLU A 96 -13.14 6.94 4.75
N LEU A 97 -13.53 6.76 3.50
CA LEU A 97 -12.68 7.04 2.35
C LEU A 97 -12.80 8.52 1.99
N VAL A 98 -11.76 9.29 2.24
CA VAL A 98 -11.72 10.74 1.94
C VAL A 98 -11.64 11.00 0.44
N GLY A 99 -10.89 10.18 -0.29
CA GLY A 99 -10.78 10.28 -1.74
C GLY A 99 -9.80 9.30 -2.35
N VAL A 100 -9.90 9.18 -3.67
CA VAL A 100 -8.95 8.43 -4.50
C VAL A 100 -8.40 9.39 -5.55
N THR A 101 -7.11 9.30 -5.81
CA THR A 101 -6.42 10.13 -6.80
C THR A 101 -5.53 9.25 -7.65
N LYS A 102 -5.66 9.33 -8.96
CA LYS A 102 -4.70 8.76 -9.90
C LYS A 102 -3.51 9.70 -9.98
N LEU A 103 -2.31 9.18 -9.70
CA LEU A 103 -1.08 9.95 -9.84
C LEU A 103 -0.66 10.00 -11.30
N ALA A 104 -0.37 11.19 -11.80
CA ALA A 104 0.27 11.34 -13.08
C ALA A 104 1.69 10.77 -13.01
N ARG A 105 2.18 10.21 -14.12
CA ARG A 105 3.46 9.50 -14.18
C ARG A 105 4.62 10.32 -13.63
N GLU A 106 5.43 9.67 -12.82
CA GLU A 106 6.80 9.99 -12.38
C GLU A 106 6.98 11.13 -11.37
N ASP A 107 6.29 12.24 -11.43
CA ASP A 107 6.61 13.41 -10.60
C ASP A 107 5.77 13.50 -9.30
N ASP A 108 4.62 12.83 -9.27
CA ASP A 108 3.68 12.89 -8.14
C ASP A 108 3.76 11.66 -7.22
N VAL A 109 4.58 10.67 -7.56
CA VAL A 109 4.80 9.53 -6.66
C VAL A 109 5.61 10.01 -5.46
N PRO A 110 5.11 9.85 -4.23
CA PRO A 110 5.85 10.22 -3.03
C PRO A 110 7.26 9.66 -3.09
N VAL A 111 8.26 10.51 -2.78
CA VAL A 111 9.67 10.13 -2.74
C VAL A 111 9.79 8.91 -1.84
N GLY A 112 9.96 7.73 -2.43
CA GLY A 112 10.02 6.46 -1.71
C GLY A 112 9.42 5.28 -2.47
N VAL A 113 8.46 5.50 -3.36
CA VAL A 113 7.87 4.42 -4.16
C VAL A 113 8.25 4.62 -5.63
N ARG A 114 9.44 4.24 -6.00
CA ARG A 114 9.83 4.10 -7.40
C ARG A 114 9.99 2.62 -7.70
N ALA A 115 9.08 2.09 -8.49
CA ALA A 115 9.29 0.79 -9.09
C ALA A 115 10.48 0.90 -10.07
N SER A 116 11.65 0.44 -9.64
CA SER A 116 12.80 0.31 -10.52
C SER A 116 12.63 -0.97 -11.31
N THR A 117 11.89 -0.92 -12.41
CA THR A 117 11.89 -2.00 -13.40
C THR A 117 13.18 -1.94 -14.20
N SER A 118 14.27 -2.39 -13.61
CA SER A 118 15.46 -2.78 -14.38
C SER A 118 15.26 -4.22 -14.87
N ILE A 119 14.38 -4.41 -15.86
CA ILE A 119 14.43 -5.62 -16.68
C ILE A 119 15.54 -5.39 -17.69
N THR A 120 16.66 -6.07 -17.45
CA THR A 120 17.78 -6.16 -18.37
C THR A 120 17.39 -6.93 -19.61
N ASN A 121 17.65 -6.28 -20.75
CA ASN A 121 17.95 -6.88 -22.06
C ASN A 121 16.90 -7.76 -22.76
N SER A 122 15.93 -7.13 -23.39
CA SER A 122 15.57 -7.48 -24.76
C SER A 122 14.98 -6.25 -25.47
N THR A 123 15.45 -6.02 -26.66
CA THR A 123 15.21 -4.84 -27.50
C THR A 123 13.81 -4.83 -28.15
N GLU A 124 12.86 -5.61 -27.67
CA GLU A 124 11.57 -5.81 -28.36
C GLU A 124 10.31 -5.44 -27.56
N ASP A 125 10.40 -4.99 -26.29
CA ASP A 125 9.22 -4.62 -25.49
C ASP A 125 9.29 -3.19 -24.93
N VAL A 126 9.35 -2.21 -25.82
CA VAL A 126 9.30 -0.79 -25.40
C VAL A 126 7.88 -0.38 -25.01
N ASP A 127 6.86 -1.09 -25.46
CA ASP A 127 5.44 -0.78 -25.20
C ASP A 127 4.92 -1.33 -23.85
N ALA A 128 5.50 -2.40 -23.32
CA ALA A 128 5.08 -2.98 -22.04
C ALA A 128 5.47 -2.13 -20.80
N ARG A 129 6.40 -1.18 -20.95
CA ARG A 129 6.82 -0.27 -19.85
C ARG A 129 5.83 0.84 -19.55
N ASN A 130 4.78 0.95 -20.36
CA ASN A 130 3.86 2.08 -20.32
C ASN A 130 2.57 1.85 -19.52
N ASP A 131 2.40 0.67 -18.92
CA ASP A 131 1.12 0.28 -18.34
C ASP A 131 1.09 0.22 -16.80
N VAL A 132 2.06 0.84 -16.14
CA VAL A 132 2.01 0.99 -14.68
C VAL A 132 1.25 2.26 -14.35
N SER A 133 0.09 2.13 -13.73
CA SER A 133 -0.66 3.24 -13.16
C SER A 133 -0.57 3.19 -11.63
N VAL A 134 -0.55 4.36 -11.02
CA VAL A 134 -0.54 4.49 -9.56
C VAL A 134 -1.79 5.26 -9.14
N SER A 135 -2.57 4.68 -8.25
CA SER A 135 -3.70 5.33 -7.62
C SER A 135 -3.53 5.31 -6.11
N VAL A 136 -3.89 6.40 -5.47
CA VAL A 136 -3.81 6.55 -4.01
C VAL A 136 -5.21 6.71 -3.45
N ALA A 137 -5.62 5.78 -2.60
CA ALA A 137 -6.79 5.92 -1.74
C ALA A 137 -6.33 6.50 -0.39
N ARG A 138 -7.04 7.51 0.09
CA ARG A 138 -6.79 8.13 1.40
C ARG A 138 -8.05 8.11 2.23
N GLY A 139 -7.92 7.74 3.48
CA GLY A 139 -9.05 7.72 4.39
C GLY A 139 -8.65 7.42 5.81
N THR A 140 -9.64 7.14 6.63
CA THR A 140 -9.47 6.76 8.04
C THR A 140 -10.24 5.49 8.34
N GLN A 141 -9.63 4.62 9.15
CA GLN A 141 -10.28 3.41 9.66
C GLN A 141 -10.10 3.35 11.17
N ARG A 142 -11.17 2.99 11.87
CA ARG A 142 -11.12 2.72 13.30
C ARG A 142 -10.85 1.24 13.51
N VAL A 143 -9.62 0.93 13.85
CA VAL A 143 -9.16 -0.44 14.05
C VAL A 143 -9.00 -0.69 15.55
N ALA A 144 -9.54 -1.81 16.05
CA ALA A 144 -9.32 -2.22 17.43
C ALA A 144 -7.90 -2.72 17.58
N LYS A 145 -7.09 -2.03 18.40
CA LYS A 145 -5.75 -2.49 18.78
C LYS A 145 -5.81 -3.18 20.15
N GLY A 146 -5.26 -4.38 20.23
CA GLY A 146 -5.05 -5.10 21.47
C GLY A 146 -5.85 -6.38 21.61
N ARG A 147 -5.42 -7.23 22.56
CA ARG A 147 -5.97 -8.58 22.82
C ARG A 147 -7.45 -8.59 23.21
N ASP A 148 -7.97 -7.50 23.71
CA ASP A 148 -9.32 -7.47 24.28
C ASP A 148 -10.37 -6.81 23.37
N GLY A 149 -9.99 -6.39 22.16
CA GLY A 149 -10.90 -5.94 21.09
C GLY A 149 -11.89 -4.80 21.45
N LYS A 150 -11.86 -4.29 22.65
CA LYS A 150 -12.96 -3.45 23.17
C LYS A 150 -12.58 -2.01 23.54
N GLN A 151 -11.32 -1.60 23.60
CA GLN A 151 -10.99 -0.32 24.23
C GLN A 151 -9.99 0.59 23.53
N ALA A 152 -9.37 0.25 22.41
CA ALA A 152 -8.53 1.19 21.71
C ALA A 152 -8.89 1.23 20.23
N ALA A 153 -9.80 2.10 19.88
CA ALA A 153 -10.03 2.44 18.49
C ALA A 153 -9.01 3.50 18.09
N ASN A 154 -8.03 3.12 17.30
CA ASN A 154 -7.12 4.06 16.67
C ASN A 154 -7.61 4.34 15.24
N TRP A 155 -7.43 5.56 14.78
CA TRP A 155 -7.63 5.94 13.39
C TRP A 155 -6.34 5.68 12.61
N VAL A 156 -6.46 5.05 11.47
CA VAL A 156 -5.36 4.76 10.54
C VAL A 156 -5.51 5.65 9.30
#